data_8273da9e48e535ee86de628c8e483526
#
_entry.id   8273da9e48e535ee86de628c8e483526
#
_cell.length_a   1.000
_cell.length_b   1.000
_cell.length_c   1.000
_cell.angle_alpha   90.00
_cell.angle_beta   90.00
_cell.angle_gamma   90.00
#
_symmetry.space_group_name_H-M   'P 1'
#
loop_
_entity.id
_entity.type
_entity.pdbx_description
1 polymer ?
#
loop_
_entity_poly.entity_id
_entity_poly.type
_entity_poly.pdbx_seq_one_letter_code
_entity_poly.pdbx_strand_id
1 'polypeptide(L)'
;MVRVPTEKRYEEHIEKYLTSLMDDGLQFTSRIHKSTDGWYDREKCLIGEEYIQFLKETQPETYDRIHKKYGENTDRNILKRLSKEIESKGLIHVLRKGFNEIIGGNIKTVYFQPRSNLNPKYREDKYLKNKFTFVRQ
;
A
#
# COMPACT_ATOMS: atom_id res chain seq x y z
N MET A 1 -6.29 -34.91 22.00
CA MET A 1 -5.31 -34.68 20.89
C MET A 1 -5.41 -33.25 20.40
N VAL A 2 -4.36 -32.49 20.62
CA VAL A 2 -4.32 -31.10 20.18
C VAL A 2 -3.96 -31.11 18.69
N ARG A 3 -4.86 -30.62 17.83
CA ARG A 3 -4.58 -30.45 16.42
C ARG A 3 -3.65 -29.24 16.24
N VAL A 4 -2.46 -29.47 15.73
CA VAL A 4 -1.59 -28.36 15.31
C VAL A 4 -2.27 -27.67 14.11
N PRO A 5 -2.51 -26.35 14.18
CA PRO A 5 -3.10 -25.63 13.03
C PRO A 5 -2.19 -25.74 11.83
N THR A 6 -2.76 -26.01 10.65
CA THR A 6 -2.01 -25.98 9.40
C THR A 6 -1.77 -24.52 8.99
N GLU A 7 -0.73 -24.28 8.20
CA GLU A 7 -0.44 -22.97 7.64
C GLU A 7 -1.68 -22.34 6.98
N LYS A 8 -2.42 -23.14 6.22
CA LYS A 8 -3.68 -22.71 5.61
C LYS A 8 -4.71 -22.19 6.61
N ARG A 9 -4.82 -22.85 7.77
CA ARG A 9 -5.76 -22.40 8.82
C ARG A 9 -5.32 -21.09 9.45
N TYR A 10 -4.02 -20.86 9.60
CA TYR A 10 -3.50 -19.59 10.07
C TYR A 10 -3.80 -18.48 9.07
N GLU A 11 -3.57 -18.71 7.80
CA GLU A 11 -3.89 -17.74 6.75
C GLU A 11 -5.37 -17.38 6.74
N GLU A 12 -6.25 -18.37 6.82
CA GLU A 12 -7.70 -18.15 6.90
C GLU A 12 -8.11 -17.37 8.13
N HIS A 13 -7.51 -17.66 9.26
CA HIS A 13 -7.80 -16.96 10.51
C HIS A 13 -7.36 -15.49 10.46
N ILE A 14 -6.15 -15.22 9.95
CA ILE A 14 -5.63 -13.88 9.79
C ILE A 14 -6.49 -13.09 8.80
N GLU A 15 -6.84 -13.70 7.67
CA GLU A 15 -7.71 -13.09 6.66
C GLU A 15 -9.07 -12.70 7.25
N LYS A 16 -9.68 -13.59 8.00
CA LYS A 16 -10.97 -13.36 8.64
C LYS A 16 -10.91 -12.23 9.66
N TYR A 17 -9.85 -12.18 10.45
CA TYR A 17 -9.63 -11.09 11.40
C TYR A 17 -9.45 -9.75 10.69
N LEU A 18 -8.57 -9.69 9.69
CA LEU A 18 -8.29 -8.46 8.96
C LEU A 18 -9.51 -7.95 8.18
N THR A 19 -10.30 -8.84 7.58
CA THR A 19 -11.52 -8.43 6.88
C THR A 19 -12.59 -7.90 7.83
N SER A 20 -12.58 -8.29 9.10
CA SER A 20 -13.49 -7.71 10.10
C SER A 20 -13.24 -6.22 10.32
N LEU A 21 -12.03 -5.72 10.04
CA LEU A 21 -11.69 -4.30 10.14
C LEU A 21 -12.39 -3.43 9.09
N MET A 22 -12.99 -4.03 8.07
CA MET A 22 -13.79 -3.28 7.08
C MET A 22 -15.00 -2.61 7.71
N ASP A 23 -15.50 -3.14 8.82
CA ASP A 23 -16.62 -2.54 9.56
C ASP A 23 -16.28 -1.15 10.10
N ASP A 24 -14.98 -0.83 10.26
CA ASP A 24 -14.49 0.48 10.68
C ASP A 24 -14.31 1.45 9.50
N GLY A 25 -14.77 1.09 8.31
CA GLY A 25 -14.67 1.89 7.10
C GLY A 25 -13.36 1.72 6.32
N LEU A 26 -12.48 0.85 6.78
CA LEU A 26 -11.22 0.55 6.09
C LEU A 26 -11.46 -0.36 4.88
N GLN A 27 -10.74 -0.09 3.79
CA GLN A 27 -10.78 -0.92 2.60
C GLN A 27 -9.77 -2.07 2.75
N PHE A 28 -10.27 -3.29 2.80
CA PHE A 28 -9.44 -4.48 2.89
C PHE A 28 -9.89 -5.51 1.88
N THR A 29 -8.95 -6.08 1.12
CA THR A 29 -9.22 -7.15 0.16
C THR A 29 -8.24 -8.29 0.35
N SER A 30 -8.65 -9.50 -0.03
CA SER A 30 -7.78 -10.67 -0.03
C SER A 30 -7.65 -11.19 -1.46
N ARG A 31 -6.43 -11.51 -1.86
CA ARG A 31 -6.13 -12.05 -3.19
C ARG A 31 -5.24 -13.28 -3.06
N ILE A 32 -5.52 -14.29 -3.90
CA ILE A 32 -4.67 -15.49 -4.00
C ILE A 32 -3.71 -15.28 -5.15
N HIS A 33 -2.40 -15.38 -4.87
CA HIS A 33 -1.36 -15.26 -5.87
C HIS A 33 -0.92 -16.63 -6.34
N LYS A 34 -0.93 -16.83 -7.66
CA LYS A 34 -0.37 -18.00 -8.32
C LYS A 34 0.97 -17.63 -8.94
N SER A 35 1.89 -18.57 -9.04
CA SER A 35 3.25 -18.31 -9.53
C SER A 35 3.31 -17.70 -10.93
N THR A 36 2.25 -17.87 -11.74
CA THR A 36 2.15 -17.33 -13.10
C THR A 36 1.54 -15.92 -13.15
N ASP A 37 0.99 -15.41 -12.04
CA ASP A 37 0.35 -14.11 -12.00
C ASP A 37 1.40 -12.99 -11.96
N GLY A 38 1.20 -11.96 -12.78
CA GLY A 38 2.13 -10.83 -12.86
C GLY A 38 1.78 -9.64 -12.00
N TRP A 39 0.67 -9.69 -11.24
CA TRP A 39 0.21 -8.54 -10.47
C TRP A 39 0.94 -8.32 -9.15
N TYR A 40 1.67 -9.33 -8.65
CA TYR A 40 2.41 -9.25 -7.40
C TYR A 40 3.89 -9.54 -7.64
N ASP A 41 4.73 -8.59 -7.26
CA ASP A 41 6.19 -8.75 -7.31
C ASP A 41 6.67 -9.34 -5.99
N ARG A 42 7.00 -10.62 -5.98
CA ARG A 42 7.43 -11.35 -4.78
C ARG A 42 8.76 -10.86 -4.22
N GLU A 43 9.67 -10.46 -5.09
CA GLU A 43 10.98 -9.98 -4.66
C GLU A 43 10.87 -8.65 -3.91
N LYS A 44 10.02 -7.77 -4.41
CA LYS A 44 9.79 -6.45 -3.83
C LYS A 44 8.66 -6.41 -2.82
N CYS A 45 7.87 -7.47 -2.73
CA CYS A 45 6.67 -7.56 -1.90
C CYS A 45 5.68 -6.42 -2.20
N LEU A 46 5.48 -6.13 -3.48
CA LEU A 46 4.66 -5.01 -3.93
C LEU A 46 3.56 -5.44 -4.90
N ILE A 47 2.39 -4.84 -4.75
CA ILE A 47 1.35 -4.85 -5.76
C ILE A 47 1.37 -3.46 -6.42
N GLY A 48 2.18 -3.33 -7.46
CA GLY A 48 2.48 -2.04 -8.08
C GLY A 48 1.26 -1.28 -8.56
N GLU A 49 0.33 -1.97 -9.22
CA GLU A 49 -0.90 -1.36 -9.73
C GLU A 49 -1.75 -0.73 -8.62
N GLU A 50 -1.88 -1.41 -7.50
CA GLU A 50 -2.66 -0.90 -6.36
C GLU A 50 -2.01 0.32 -5.73
N TYR A 51 -0.68 0.32 -5.61
CA TYR A 51 0.05 1.47 -5.08
C TYR A 51 -0.08 2.70 -6.00
N ILE A 52 0.09 2.51 -7.31
CA ILE A 52 -0.08 3.60 -8.27
C ILE A 52 -1.51 4.15 -8.24
N GLN A 53 -2.50 3.30 -8.15
CA GLN A 53 -3.90 3.73 -8.02
C GLN A 53 -4.11 4.54 -6.74
N PHE A 54 -3.54 4.12 -5.64
CA PHE A 54 -3.56 4.86 -4.37
C PHE A 54 -2.94 6.26 -4.53
N LEU A 55 -1.81 6.38 -5.23
CA LEU A 55 -1.18 7.68 -5.49
C LEU A 55 -2.08 8.60 -6.31
N LYS A 56 -2.70 8.07 -7.34
CA LYS A 56 -3.61 8.85 -8.20
C LYS A 56 -4.82 9.36 -7.43
N GLU A 57 -5.32 8.57 -6.48
CA GLU A 57 -6.49 8.93 -5.68
C GLU A 57 -6.15 9.91 -4.54
N THR A 58 -5.00 9.76 -3.92
CA THR A 58 -4.64 10.52 -2.72
C THR A 58 -3.67 11.66 -2.95
N GLN A 59 -2.85 11.57 -3.99
CA GLN A 59 -1.78 12.53 -4.29
C GLN A 59 -1.72 12.84 -5.80
N PRO A 60 -2.85 13.27 -6.40
CA PRO A 60 -2.91 13.45 -7.86
C PRO A 60 -1.95 14.51 -8.38
N GLU A 61 -1.74 15.59 -7.65
CA GLU A 61 -0.82 16.67 -8.05
C GLU A 61 0.62 16.20 -8.11
N THR A 62 1.03 15.39 -7.13
CA THR A 62 2.37 14.80 -7.09
C THR A 62 2.58 13.84 -8.25
N TYR A 63 1.59 12.97 -8.49
CA TYR A 63 1.64 12.04 -9.62
C TYR A 63 1.73 12.78 -10.95
N ASP A 64 0.93 13.83 -11.14
CA ASP A 64 0.91 14.61 -12.38
C ASP A 64 2.24 15.30 -12.64
N ARG A 65 2.90 15.84 -11.62
CA ARG A 65 4.22 16.45 -11.77
C ARG A 65 5.25 15.44 -12.26
N ILE A 66 5.24 14.25 -11.71
CA ILE A 66 6.16 13.18 -12.10
C ILE A 66 5.84 12.69 -13.52
N HIS A 67 4.55 12.56 -13.83
CA HIS A 67 4.09 12.11 -15.15
C HIS A 67 4.48 13.08 -16.28
N LYS A 68 4.46 14.37 -16.02
CA LYS A 68 4.91 15.38 -16.99
C LYS A 68 6.38 15.20 -17.36
N LYS A 69 7.20 14.70 -16.44
CA LYS A 69 8.63 14.47 -16.68
C LYS A 69 8.92 13.15 -17.36
N TYR A 70 8.31 12.08 -16.89
CA TYR A 70 8.67 10.72 -17.29
C TYR A 70 7.68 10.04 -18.25
N GLY A 71 6.48 10.59 -18.41
CA GLY A 71 5.47 10.04 -19.32
C GLY A 71 5.14 8.58 -19.02
N GLU A 72 5.32 7.70 -19.99
CA GLU A 72 5.02 6.27 -19.85
C GLU A 72 5.87 5.54 -18.81
N ASN A 73 7.03 6.09 -18.46
CA ASN A 73 7.94 5.49 -17.49
C ASN A 73 7.63 5.91 -16.04
N THR A 74 6.61 6.72 -15.82
CA THR A 74 6.26 7.25 -14.49
C THR A 74 6.05 6.16 -13.45
N ASP A 75 5.20 5.19 -13.74
CA ASP A 75 4.85 4.14 -12.78
C ASP A 75 6.07 3.28 -12.43
N ARG A 76 6.84 2.91 -13.44
CA ARG A 76 8.08 2.15 -13.25
C ARG A 76 9.07 2.89 -12.37
N ASN A 77 9.26 4.18 -12.62
CA ASN A 77 10.21 5.01 -11.86
C ASN A 77 9.78 5.18 -10.40
N ILE A 78 8.48 5.40 -10.16
CA ILE A 78 7.95 5.51 -8.81
C ILE A 78 8.14 4.20 -8.04
N LEU A 79 7.78 3.07 -8.64
CA LEU A 79 7.91 1.76 -8.00
C LEU A 79 9.38 1.37 -7.74
N LYS A 80 10.25 1.70 -8.66
CA LYS A 80 11.69 1.48 -8.51
C LYS A 80 12.25 2.31 -7.35
N ARG A 81 11.85 3.57 -7.25
CA ARG A 81 12.28 4.44 -6.16
C ARG A 81 11.76 3.95 -4.80
N LEU A 82 10.48 3.58 -4.74
CA LEU A 82 9.89 3.01 -3.55
C LEU A 82 10.63 1.75 -3.08
N SER A 83 10.93 0.86 -4.00
CA SER A 83 11.65 -0.37 -3.71
C SER A 83 13.05 -0.10 -3.14
N LYS A 84 13.77 0.85 -3.71
CA LYS A 84 15.10 1.26 -3.23
C LYS A 84 15.02 1.87 -1.82
N GLU A 85 14.03 2.68 -1.56
CA GLU A 85 13.84 3.29 -0.24
C GLU A 85 13.52 2.25 0.83
N ILE A 86 12.69 1.27 0.50
CA ILE A 86 12.38 0.16 1.41
C ILE A 86 13.64 -0.66 1.71
N GLU A 87 14.43 -0.96 0.69
CA GLU A 87 15.69 -1.71 0.83
C GLU A 87 16.71 -0.95 1.68
N SER A 88 16.83 0.36 1.46
CA SER A 88 17.82 1.22 2.12
C SER A 88 17.43 1.61 3.55
N LYS A 89 16.17 1.95 3.79
CA LYS A 89 15.70 2.54 5.06
C LYS A 89 14.76 1.62 5.84
N GLY A 90 14.29 0.54 5.23
CA GLY A 90 13.35 -0.39 5.83
C GLY A 90 11.90 0.00 5.63
N LEU A 91 11.03 -1.01 5.65
CA LEU A 91 9.61 -0.85 5.39
C LEU A 91 8.92 0.07 6.41
N ILE A 92 9.23 -0.08 7.69
CA ILE A 92 8.60 0.72 8.75
C ILE A 92 8.90 2.20 8.59
N HIS A 93 10.14 2.55 8.23
CA HIS A 93 10.52 3.94 7.98
C HIS A 93 9.71 4.53 6.81
N VAL A 94 9.61 3.78 5.72
CA VAL A 94 8.88 4.22 4.52
C VAL A 94 7.39 4.37 4.80
N LEU A 95 6.79 3.46 5.58
CA LEU A 95 5.39 3.58 5.99
C LEU A 95 5.14 4.82 6.84
N ARG A 96 6.07 5.16 7.74
CA ARG A 96 5.91 6.32 8.63
C ARG A 96 6.19 7.64 7.95
N LYS A 97 7.24 7.70 7.12
CA LYS A 97 7.78 8.96 6.57
C LYS A 97 7.52 9.16 5.09
N GLY A 98 7.01 8.11 4.40
CA GLY A 98 6.97 8.13 2.95
C GLY A 98 8.38 8.04 2.37
N PHE A 99 8.51 8.49 1.15
CA PHE A 99 9.82 8.54 0.48
C PHE A 99 9.92 9.78 -0.40
N ASN A 100 11.15 10.22 -0.66
CA ASN A 100 11.40 11.40 -1.48
C ASN A 100 11.68 11.00 -2.92
N GLU A 101 11.01 11.67 -3.84
CA GLU A 101 11.24 11.58 -5.27
C GLU A 101 11.69 12.96 -5.76
N ILE A 102 12.64 12.98 -6.69
CA ILE A 102 13.34 14.22 -7.12
C ILE A 102 12.36 15.29 -7.62
N ILE A 103 11.34 14.89 -8.37
CA ILE A 103 10.39 15.81 -9.00
C ILE A 103 9.14 16.00 -8.16
N GLY A 104 8.61 14.91 -7.61
CA GLY A 104 7.37 14.93 -6.83
C GLY A 104 7.53 15.37 -5.38
N GLY A 105 8.75 15.34 -4.85
CA GLY A 105 8.99 15.62 -3.43
C GLY A 105 8.64 14.41 -2.57
N ASN A 106 8.10 14.66 -1.37
CA ASN A 106 7.72 13.57 -0.47
C ASN A 106 6.44 12.87 -0.93
N ILE A 107 6.50 11.56 -1.05
CA ILE A 107 5.37 10.71 -1.45
C ILE A 107 4.96 9.85 -0.26
N LYS A 108 3.67 9.89 0.09
CA LYS A 108 3.11 9.08 1.16
C LYS A 108 2.78 7.67 0.69
N THR A 109 3.00 6.71 1.58
CA THR A 109 2.66 5.31 1.33
C THR A 109 1.39 4.88 2.05
N VAL A 110 1.05 5.56 3.12
CA VAL A 110 -0.16 5.33 3.91
C VAL A 110 -0.52 6.62 4.66
N TYR A 111 -1.80 6.81 4.94
CA TYR A 111 -2.29 7.91 5.77
C TYR A 111 -2.72 7.38 7.13
N PHE A 112 -2.19 7.97 8.20
CA PHE A 112 -2.54 7.58 9.56
C PHE A 112 -3.90 8.14 9.97
N GLN A 113 -4.56 7.44 10.89
CA GLN A 113 -5.83 7.89 11.43
C GLN A 113 -5.64 9.22 12.17
N PRO A 114 -6.48 10.24 11.90
CA PRO A 114 -6.44 11.48 12.66
C PRO A 114 -6.73 11.24 14.14
N ARG A 115 -5.93 11.84 15.01
CA ARG A 115 -6.03 11.64 16.47
C ARG A 115 -7.12 12.51 17.13
N SER A 116 -7.64 13.49 16.42
CA SER A 116 -8.57 14.48 16.96
C SER A 116 -9.63 14.85 15.95
N ASN A 117 -10.86 15.09 16.43
CA ASN A 117 -11.95 15.63 15.61
C ASN A 117 -11.69 17.05 15.10
N LEU A 118 -10.65 17.70 15.62
CA LEU A 118 -10.20 19.02 15.17
C LEU A 118 -9.35 18.97 13.91
N ASN A 119 -8.95 17.79 13.47
CA ASN A 119 -8.22 17.64 12.21
C ASN A 119 -9.11 17.98 11.02
N PRO A 120 -8.54 18.59 9.96
CA PRO A 120 -9.31 18.88 8.75
C PRO A 120 -9.91 17.58 8.16
N LYS A 121 -11.12 17.71 7.63
CA LYS A 121 -11.85 16.58 7.03
C LYS A 121 -11.06 15.85 5.93
N TYR A 122 -10.21 16.56 5.18
CA TYR A 122 -9.41 15.95 4.12
C TYR A 122 -8.44 14.88 4.65
N ARG A 123 -7.98 14.99 5.90
CA ARG A 123 -7.11 13.97 6.52
C ARG A 123 -7.86 12.69 6.81
N GLU A 124 -9.11 12.81 7.25
CA GLU A 124 -9.99 11.67 7.46
C GLU A 124 -10.32 11.01 6.12
N ASP A 125 -10.66 11.81 5.11
CA ASP A 125 -10.97 11.31 3.78
C ASP A 125 -9.79 10.54 3.18
N LYS A 126 -8.57 11.04 3.35
CA LYS A 126 -7.35 10.35 2.88
C LYS A 126 -7.08 9.06 3.64
N TYR A 127 -7.29 9.07 4.96
CA TYR A 127 -7.17 7.87 5.78
C TYR A 127 -8.10 6.77 5.29
N LEU A 128 -9.34 7.11 4.94
CA LEU A 128 -10.32 6.14 4.44
C LEU A 128 -10.01 5.64 3.02
N LYS A 129 -9.12 6.30 2.29
CA LYS A 129 -8.64 5.84 0.99
C LYS A 129 -7.48 4.85 1.07
N ASN A 130 -6.93 4.60 2.25
CA ASN A 130 -5.97 3.52 2.43
C ASN A 130 -6.61 2.20 2.00
N LYS A 131 -5.84 1.42 1.24
CA LYS A 131 -6.29 0.13 0.75
C LYS A 131 -5.31 -0.95 1.18
N PHE A 132 -5.82 -1.96 1.85
CA PHE A 132 -5.01 -3.06 2.34
C PHE A 132 -5.32 -4.33 1.55
N THR A 133 -4.30 -5.01 1.09
CA THR A 133 -4.46 -6.26 0.37
C THR A 133 -3.68 -7.37 1.07
N PHE A 134 -4.39 -8.42 1.47
CA PHE A 134 -3.80 -9.61 2.03
C PHE A 134 -3.52 -10.60 0.90
N VAL A 135 -2.25 -10.93 0.69
CA VAL A 135 -1.83 -11.82 -0.40
C VAL A 135 -1.63 -13.23 0.16
N ARG A 136 -2.41 -14.17 -0.34
CA ARG A 136 -2.28 -15.60 -0.02
C ARG A 136 -1.58 -16.33 -1.15
N GLN A 137 -0.84 -17.34 -0.79
CA GLN A 137 -0.13 -18.22 -1.74
C GLN A 137 -0.85 -19.54 -1.95
#